data_dcdc34b99beee595bb7ecfb3e04e5510
#
_entry.id   dcdc34b99beee595bb7ecfb3e04e5510
#
_cell.length_a   1.000
_cell.length_b   1.000
_cell.length_c   1.000
_cell.angle_alpha   90.00
_cell.angle_beta   90.00
_cell.angle_gamma   90.00
#
_symmetry.space_group_name_H-M   'P 1'
#
loop_
_entity.id
_entity.type
_entity.pdbx_description
1 polymer ?
#
loop_
_entity_poly.entity_id
_entity_poly.type
_entity_poly.pdbx_seq_one_letter_code
_entity_poly.pdbx_strand_id
1 'polypeptide(L)'
;MVAKIKKIIKIYITQVFLILLFLNYGCSPANILATGGGSALVVAEGERSMGVVIDDATIKVNIAANFLEAGNNLFVNINTSVLEGRVLLTGLVDNQEIRIEAVRLVWEVEGVKEIINEIEIGNRTTLKDYASDLWINTQARAVAAKTVGIKAITFNFETIQGKIYIAGISARPDLLDEMLIALKNIKGV
;
A
#
# COMPACT_ATOMS: atom_id res chain seq x y z
N MET A 1 24.57 -8.18 48.18
CA MET A 1 24.22 -8.82 46.90
C MET A 1 23.00 -8.18 46.22
N VAL A 2 21.89 -7.98 46.88
CA VAL A 2 20.62 -7.43 46.36
C VAL A 2 20.77 -6.02 45.74
N ALA A 3 21.54 -5.10 46.38
CA ALA A 3 21.73 -3.75 45.86
C ALA A 3 22.49 -3.69 44.53
N LYS A 4 23.41 -4.61 44.26
CA LYS A 4 24.18 -4.69 43.03
C LYS A 4 23.31 -5.20 41.87
N ILE A 5 22.38 -6.13 42.15
CA ILE A 5 21.40 -6.65 41.20
C ILE A 5 20.41 -5.56 40.78
N LYS A 6 19.88 -4.80 41.75
CA LYS A 6 18.96 -3.67 41.46
C LYS A 6 19.62 -2.60 40.59
N LYS A 7 20.91 -2.33 40.77
CA LYS A 7 21.65 -1.36 39.95
C LYS A 7 21.83 -1.84 38.53
N ILE A 8 22.10 -3.13 38.32
CA ILE A 8 22.26 -3.75 37.00
C ILE A 8 20.92 -3.74 36.24
N ILE A 9 19.83 -4.15 36.91
CA ILE A 9 18.49 -4.13 36.32
C ILE A 9 18.09 -2.72 35.90
N LYS A 10 18.38 -1.71 36.72
CA LYS A 10 18.07 -0.31 36.39
C LYS A 10 18.83 0.17 35.15
N ILE A 11 20.09 -0.23 34.99
CA ILE A 11 20.92 0.10 33.82
C ILE A 11 20.36 -0.56 32.55
N TYR A 12 19.97 -1.84 32.63
CA TYR A 12 19.35 -2.55 31.50
C TYR A 12 18.02 -1.94 31.08
N ILE A 13 17.17 -1.60 32.04
CA ILE A 13 15.88 -0.93 31.75
C ILE A 13 16.11 0.42 31.08
N THR A 14 17.10 1.19 31.55
CA THR A 14 17.43 2.49 30.95
C THR A 14 17.97 2.34 29.53
N GLN A 15 18.80 1.33 29.27
CA GLN A 15 19.32 1.05 27.92
C GLN A 15 18.22 0.57 26.96
N VAL A 16 17.34 -0.32 27.41
CA VAL A 16 16.20 -0.79 26.62
C VAL A 16 15.24 0.39 26.31
N PHE A 17 14.98 1.26 27.29
CA PHE A 17 14.18 2.47 27.10
C PHE A 17 14.82 3.44 26.10
N LEU A 18 16.14 3.60 26.14
CA LEU A 18 16.90 4.43 25.21
C LEU A 18 16.85 3.88 23.78
N ILE A 19 16.96 2.56 23.62
CA ILE A 19 16.85 1.87 22.30
C ILE A 19 15.43 2.01 21.75
N LEU A 20 14.41 1.88 22.60
CA LEU A 20 12.99 2.08 22.19
C LEU A 20 12.72 3.52 21.72
N LEU A 21 13.38 4.52 22.33
CA LEU A 21 13.27 5.92 21.91
C LEU A 21 13.87 6.15 20.50
N PHE A 22 14.97 5.45 20.16
CA PHE A 22 15.58 5.56 18.82
C PHE A 22 14.78 4.84 17.72
N LEU A 23 13.94 3.86 18.06
CA LEU A 23 13.08 3.15 17.10
C LEU A 23 11.89 4.00 16.62
N ASN A 24 11.58 5.13 17.29
CA ASN A 24 10.48 6.02 16.89
C ASN A 24 10.88 7.12 15.88
N TYR A 25 12.16 7.19 15.47
CA TYR A 25 12.60 8.18 14.46
C TYR A 25 12.34 7.75 13.01
N GLY A 26 11.64 6.65 12.77
CA GLY A 26 11.60 5.94 11.48
C GLY A 26 10.39 6.12 10.59
N CYS A 27 9.34 6.86 10.93
CA CYS A 27 8.18 6.99 10.03
C CYS A 27 7.50 8.36 10.15
N SER A 28 8.17 9.42 9.67
CA SER A 28 7.49 10.66 9.34
C SER A 28 7.41 10.79 7.83
N PRO A 29 6.22 10.97 7.22
CA PRO A 29 6.09 11.21 5.78
C PRO A 29 6.87 12.44 5.30
N ALA A 30 7.18 13.38 6.21
CA ALA A 30 8.02 14.54 5.92
C ALA A 30 9.50 14.19 5.66
N ASN A 31 10.01 13.06 6.18
CA ASN A 31 11.40 12.64 5.95
C ASN A 31 11.63 11.98 4.58
N ILE A 32 10.58 11.55 3.90
CA ILE A 32 10.69 10.98 2.54
C ILE A 32 11.06 12.07 1.52
N LEU A 33 10.67 13.31 1.77
CA LEU A 33 11.03 14.45 0.93
C LEU A 33 12.41 15.04 1.28
N ALA A 34 12.90 14.87 2.52
CA ALA A 34 14.15 15.46 2.99
C ALA A 34 15.41 14.57 2.80
N THR A 35 15.25 13.25 2.72
CA THR A 35 16.33 12.31 2.40
C THR A 35 16.38 12.04 0.89
N GLY A 36 16.56 13.09 0.13
CA GLY A 36 16.45 13.21 -1.33
C GLY A 36 17.35 12.34 -2.22
N GLY A 37 17.82 11.19 -1.77
CA GLY A 37 18.67 10.34 -2.62
C GLY A 37 17.95 9.10 -3.19
N GLY A 38 17.16 8.40 -2.38
CA GLY A 38 16.56 7.12 -2.79
C GLY A 38 15.27 7.26 -3.58
N SER A 39 14.37 8.17 -3.18
CA SER A 39 13.09 8.36 -3.84
C SER A 39 13.21 9.03 -5.20
N ALA A 40 14.17 9.96 -5.35
CA ALA A 40 14.43 10.63 -6.62
C ALA A 40 15.03 9.67 -7.66
N LEU A 41 15.89 8.72 -7.25
CA LEU A 41 16.46 7.71 -8.16
C LEU A 41 15.40 6.73 -8.66
N VAL A 42 14.47 6.32 -7.79
CA VAL A 42 13.38 5.42 -8.16
C VAL A 42 12.42 6.07 -9.14
N VAL A 43 12.14 7.38 -8.97
CA VAL A 43 11.28 8.12 -9.89
C VAL A 43 12.00 8.44 -11.19
N ALA A 44 13.34 8.66 -11.17
CA ALA A 44 14.11 8.92 -12.38
C ALA A 44 14.20 7.69 -13.29
N GLU A 45 14.16 6.47 -12.72
CA GLU A 45 14.05 5.22 -13.49
C GLU A 45 12.60 4.80 -13.78
N GLY A 46 11.63 5.47 -13.14
CA GLY A 46 10.20 5.25 -13.35
C GLY A 46 9.76 5.72 -14.74
N GLU A 47 8.74 5.05 -15.28
CA GLU A 47 8.14 5.37 -16.57
C GLU A 47 7.23 6.62 -16.51
N ARG A 48 7.21 7.31 -15.35
CA ARG A 48 6.36 8.49 -15.10
C ARG A 48 7.18 9.72 -14.73
N SER A 49 6.69 10.91 -15.11
CA SER A 49 7.30 12.19 -14.70
C SER A 49 7.10 12.48 -13.21
N MET A 50 7.99 13.24 -12.60
CA MET A 50 7.89 13.67 -11.20
C MET A 50 6.59 14.44 -10.91
N GLY A 51 6.14 15.30 -11.83
CA GLY A 51 4.89 16.04 -11.70
C GLY A 51 3.68 15.10 -11.53
N VAL A 52 3.55 14.11 -12.42
CA VAL A 52 2.46 13.14 -12.37
C VAL A 52 2.49 12.32 -11.07
N VAL A 53 3.66 11.96 -10.58
CA VAL A 53 3.79 11.21 -9.30
C VAL A 53 3.35 12.07 -8.11
N ILE A 54 3.65 13.37 -8.11
CA ILE A 54 3.23 14.29 -7.05
C ILE A 54 1.70 14.50 -7.12
N ASP A 55 1.14 14.66 -8.31
CA ASP A 55 -0.30 14.82 -8.51
C ASP A 55 -1.05 13.57 -8.04
N ASP A 56 -0.61 12.38 -8.40
CA ASP A 56 -1.20 11.10 -7.95
C ASP A 56 -1.14 10.96 -6.42
N ALA A 57 -0.02 11.36 -5.80
CA ALA A 57 0.12 11.32 -4.34
C ALA A 57 -0.85 12.30 -3.65
N THR A 58 -1.07 13.49 -4.22
CA THR A 58 -2.01 14.48 -3.72
C THR A 58 -3.45 13.96 -3.81
N ILE A 59 -3.84 13.40 -4.96
CA ILE A 59 -5.16 12.77 -5.14
C ILE A 59 -5.37 11.68 -4.09
N LYS A 60 -4.39 10.81 -3.88
CA LYS A 60 -4.48 9.71 -2.89
C LYS A 60 -4.67 10.22 -1.47
N VAL A 61 -3.96 11.28 -1.07
CA VAL A 61 -4.09 11.90 0.27
C VAL A 61 -5.48 12.50 0.44
N ASN A 62 -6.02 13.20 -0.56
CA ASN A 62 -7.33 13.80 -0.50
C ASN A 62 -8.44 12.75 -0.45
N ILE A 63 -8.32 11.64 -1.21
CA ILE A 63 -9.24 10.49 -1.10
C ILE A 63 -9.22 9.92 0.33
N ALA A 64 -8.03 9.72 0.90
CA ALA A 64 -7.88 9.20 2.26
C ALA A 64 -8.53 10.13 3.30
N ALA A 65 -8.41 11.46 3.14
CA ALA A 65 -9.05 12.45 3.99
C ALA A 65 -10.58 12.35 3.90
N ASN A 66 -11.14 12.30 2.68
CA ASN A 66 -12.58 12.14 2.47
C ASN A 66 -13.12 10.84 3.10
N PHE A 67 -12.39 9.74 2.96
CA PHE A 67 -12.77 8.45 3.55
C PHE A 67 -12.73 8.48 5.09
N LEU A 68 -11.75 9.16 5.68
CA LEU A 68 -11.66 9.34 7.13
C LEU A 68 -12.81 10.20 7.66
N GLU A 69 -13.15 11.28 6.97
CA GLU A 69 -14.23 12.19 7.35
C GLU A 69 -15.60 11.53 7.24
N ALA A 70 -15.85 10.76 6.19
CA ALA A 70 -17.11 10.04 5.99
C ALA A 70 -17.33 8.90 7.00
N GLY A 71 -16.27 8.38 7.60
CA GLY A 71 -16.34 7.25 8.52
C GLY A 71 -16.68 5.93 7.83
N ASN A 72 -17.64 5.17 8.36
CA ASN A 72 -18.09 3.87 7.81
C ASN A 72 -16.95 2.87 7.53
N ASN A 73 -15.80 3.03 8.20
CA ASN A 73 -14.59 2.25 8.00
C ASN A 73 -14.04 2.27 6.55
N LEU A 74 -14.42 3.27 5.74
CA LEU A 74 -13.97 3.39 4.34
C LEU A 74 -12.45 3.40 4.24
N PHE A 75 -11.80 4.20 5.08
CA PHE A 75 -10.34 4.31 5.10
C PHE A 75 -9.61 2.99 5.40
N VAL A 76 -10.22 2.12 6.22
CA VAL A 76 -9.63 0.84 6.65
C VAL A 76 -9.94 -0.29 5.65
N ASN A 77 -11.15 -0.26 5.08
CA ASN A 77 -11.68 -1.37 4.28
C ASN A 77 -11.40 -1.22 2.78
N ILE A 78 -11.07 0.00 2.32
CA ILE A 78 -10.84 0.29 0.90
C ILE A 78 -9.40 0.73 0.68
N ASN A 79 -8.72 0.03 -0.22
CA ASN A 79 -7.42 0.40 -0.72
C ASN A 79 -7.55 1.25 -1.98
N THR A 80 -6.71 2.27 -2.09
CA THR A 80 -6.69 3.22 -3.20
C THR A 80 -5.34 3.19 -3.88
N SER A 81 -5.31 2.92 -5.19
CA SER A 81 -4.14 3.10 -6.04
C SER A 81 -4.44 4.16 -7.09
N VAL A 82 -3.59 5.17 -7.18
CA VAL A 82 -3.73 6.26 -8.15
C VAL A 82 -2.59 6.20 -9.15
N LEU A 83 -2.94 6.32 -10.44
CA LEU A 83 -2.02 6.21 -11.55
C LEU A 83 -2.46 7.16 -12.68
N GLU A 84 -1.75 8.28 -12.85
CA GLU A 84 -2.05 9.32 -13.85
C GLU A 84 -3.47 9.92 -13.72
N GLY A 85 -3.97 10.02 -12.46
CA GLY A 85 -5.31 10.46 -12.15
C GLY A 85 -6.39 9.38 -12.30
N ARG A 86 -6.03 8.16 -12.69
CA ARG A 86 -6.90 6.97 -12.70
C ARG A 86 -6.84 6.31 -11.34
N VAL A 87 -7.98 6.09 -10.73
CA VAL A 87 -8.09 5.56 -9.37
C VAL A 87 -8.64 4.14 -9.40
N LEU A 88 -7.86 3.19 -8.93
CA LEU A 88 -8.31 1.83 -8.65
C LEU A 88 -8.72 1.74 -7.18
N LEU A 89 -9.96 1.36 -6.94
CA LEU A 89 -10.51 1.06 -5.62
C LEU A 89 -10.67 -0.44 -5.45
N THR A 90 -10.06 -1.00 -4.42
CA THR A 90 -10.18 -2.41 -4.05
C THR A 90 -10.52 -2.54 -2.58
N GLY A 91 -11.16 -3.62 -2.18
CA GLY A 91 -11.49 -3.84 -0.77
C GLY A 91 -12.78 -4.62 -0.59
N LEU A 92 -13.20 -4.74 0.66
CA LEU A 92 -14.44 -5.38 1.06
C LEU A 92 -15.25 -4.42 1.91
N VAL A 93 -16.52 -4.24 1.53
CA VAL A 93 -17.49 -3.42 2.27
C VAL A 93 -18.75 -4.21 2.56
N ASP A 94 -19.47 -3.82 3.61
CA ASP A 94 -20.61 -4.58 4.12
C ASP A 94 -21.82 -4.57 3.19
N ASN A 95 -22.01 -3.48 2.41
CA ASN A 95 -23.18 -3.29 1.58
C ASN A 95 -22.92 -2.39 0.36
N GLN A 96 -23.91 -2.31 -0.52
CA GLN A 96 -23.84 -1.54 -1.76
C GLN A 96 -23.81 -0.02 -1.52
N GLU A 97 -24.47 0.46 -0.47
CA GLU A 97 -24.55 1.88 -0.12
C GLU A 97 -23.16 2.43 0.19
N ILE A 98 -22.37 1.69 1.00
CA ILE A 98 -20.99 2.05 1.33
C ILE A 98 -20.10 2.03 0.07
N ARG A 99 -20.29 1.06 -0.82
CA ARG A 99 -19.58 0.99 -2.10
C ARG A 99 -19.84 2.20 -2.99
N ILE A 100 -21.11 2.62 -3.10
CA ILE A 100 -21.53 3.79 -3.88
C ILE A 100 -20.98 5.07 -3.26
N GLU A 101 -21.04 5.19 -1.95
CA GLU A 101 -20.53 6.34 -1.21
C GLU A 101 -19.01 6.51 -1.41
N ALA A 102 -18.26 5.41 -1.37
CA ALA A 102 -16.82 5.44 -1.64
C ALA A 102 -16.51 6.03 -3.03
N VAL A 103 -17.22 5.57 -4.07
CA VAL A 103 -17.03 6.07 -5.44
C VAL A 103 -17.40 7.56 -5.55
N ARG A 104 -18.50 7.98 -4.89
CA ARG A 104 -18.93 9.37 -4.86
C ARG A 104 -17.86 10.27 -4.26
N LEU A 105 -17.31 9.90 -3.10
CA LEU A 105 -16.25 10.65 -2.40
C LEU A 105 -14.96 10.76 -3.22
N VAL A 106 -14.63 9.75 -4.02
CA VAL A 106 -13.46 9.78 -4.90
C VAL A 106 -13.68 10.76 -6.06
N TRP A 107 -14.89 10.83 -6.63
CA TRP A 107 -15.20 11.79 -7.70
C TRP A 107 -15.15 13.26 -7.24
N GLU A 108 -15.27 13.54 -5.95
CA GLU A 108 -15.15 14.90 -5.38
C GLU A 108 -13.71 15.40 -5.33
N VAL A 109 -12.72 14.51 -5.54
CA VAL A 109 -11.31 14.88 -5.48
C VAL A 109 -10.84 15.43 -6.82
N GLU A 110 -10.31 16.66 -6.79
CA GLU A 110 -9.73 17.29 -7.97
C GLU A 110 -8.56 16.46 -8.54
N GLY A 111 -8.52 16.34 -9.87
CA GLY A 111 -7.50 15.59 -10.59
C GLY A 111 -7.88 14.12 -10.87
N VAL A 112 -8.96 13.60 -10.31
CA VAL A 112 -9.50 12.27 -10.65
C VAL A 112 -10.08 12.31 -12.05
N LYS A 113 -9.58 11.42 -12.94
CA LYS A 113 -10.02 11.32 -14.34
C LYS A 113 -10.87 10.09 -14.60
N GLU A 114 -10.61 9.01 -13.88
CA GLU A 114 -11.28 7.71 -14.05
C GLU A 114 -11.29 6.96 -12.72
N ILE A 115 -12.35 6.20 -12.47
CA ILE A 115 -12.44 5.29 -11.32
C ILE A 115 -12.69 3.88 -11.83
N ILE A 116 -11.80 2.97 -11.47
CA ILE A 116 -11.95 1.52 -11.65
C ILE A 116 -12.38 0.97 -10.30
N ASN A 117 -13.67 0.62 -10.20
CA ASN A 117 -14.26 0.17 -8.94
C ASN A 117 -14.29 -1.36 -8.86
N GLU A 118 -13.35 -1.91 -8.13
CA GLU A 118 -13.21 -3.34 -7.81
C GLU A 118 -13.50 -3.62 -6.31
N ILE A 119 -14.30 -2.76 -5.67
CA ILE A 119 -14.76 -2.99 -4.30
C ILE A 119 -15.77 -4.13 -4.33
N GLU A 120 -15.55 -5.16 -3.54
CA GLU A 120 -16.44 -6.30 -3.37
C GLU A 120 -17.34 -6.09 -2.15
N ILE A 121 -18.56 -6.65 -2.20
CA ILE A 121 -19.48 -6.66 -1.06
C ILE A 121 -19.26 -7.97 -0.30
N GLY A 122 -18.90 -7.88 0.97
CA GLY A 122 -18.63 -9.03 1.81
C GLY A 122 -17.81 -8.66 3.04
N ASN A 123 -17.67 -9.63 3.92
CA ASN A 123 -16.88 -9.49 5.14
C ASN A 123 -15.70 -10.46 5.12
N ARG A 124 -14.52 -10.00 5.55
CA ARG A 124 -13.43 -10.90 5.94
C ARG A 124 -13.83 -11.57 7.24
N THR A 125 -14.24 -12.83 7.15
CA THR A 125 -14.84 -13.54 8.28
C THR A 125 -13.81 -14.09 9.26
N THR A 126 -12.55 -14.25 8.84
CA THR A 126 -11.52 -14.83 9.70
C THR A 126 -10.14 -14.18 9.56
N LEU A 127 -9.34 -14.22 10.64
CA LEU A 127 -7.91 -13.87 10.60
C LEU A 127 -7.12 -14.73 9.59
N LYS A 128 -7.61 -15.94 9.30
CA LYS A 128 -6.99 -16.81 8.31
C LYS A 128 -7.11 -16.26 6.90
N ASP A 129 -8.25 -15.69 6.55
CA ASP A 129 -8.48 -15.09 5.22
C ASP A 129 -7.55 -13.89 5.03
N TYR A 130 -7.43 -13.02 6.04
CA TYR A 130 -6.51 -11.91 6.03
C TYR A 130 -5.04 -12.36 5.90
N ALA A 131 -4.63 -13.38 6.67
CA ALA A 131 -3.27 -13.92 6.60
C ALA A 131 -2.98 -14.57 5.24
N SER A 132 -3.97 -15.20 4.62
CA SER A 132 -3.86 -15.78 3.27
C SER A 132 -3.62 -14.69 2.22
N ASP A 133 -4.43 -13.63 2.23
CA ASP A 133 -4.28 -12.51 1.30
C ASP A 133 -2.92 -11.83 1.46
N LEU A 134 -2.47 -11.60 2.71
CA LEU A 134 -1.16 -11.02 2.99
C LEU A 134 -0.01 -11.90 2.48
N TRP A 135 -0.15 -13.24 2.62
CA TRP A 135 0.82 -14.19 2.10
C TRP A 135 0.88 -14.14 0.58
N ILE A 136 -0.26 -14.16 -0.12
CA ILE A 136 -0.36 -14.07 -1.57
C ILE A 136 0.25 -12.75 -2.05
N ASN A 137 -0.08 -11.62 -1.41
CA ASN A 137 0.47 -10.32 -1.76
C ASN A 137 2.00 -10.27 -1.61
N THR A 138 2.53 -10.89 -0.55
CA THR A 138 3.99 -11.01 -0.35
C THR A 138 4.65 -11.83 -1.45
N GLN A 139 4.04 -12.96 -1.84
CA GLN A 139 4.53 -13.78 -2.96
C GLN A 139 4.44 -13.03 -4.29
N ALA A 140 3.36 -12.27 -4.52
CA ALA A 140 3.17 -11.48 -5.74
C ALA A 140 4.29 -10.45 -5.91
N ARG A 141 4.64 -9.73 -4.85
CA ARG A 141 5.76 -8.78 -4.85
C ARG A 141 7.11 -9.46 -5.13
N ALA A 142 7.34 -10.64 -4.55
CA ALA A 142 8.57 -11.41 -4.76
C ALA A 142 8.67 -11.92 -6.21
N VAL A 143 7.58 -12.41 -6.79
CA VAL A 143 7.49 -12.82 -8.20
C VAL A 143 7.77 -11.63 -9.11
N ALA A 144 7.11 -10.49 -8.88
CA ALA A 144 7.33 -9.29 -9.66
C ALA A 144 8.79 -8.82 -9.60
N ALA A 145 9.39 -8.78 -8.40
CA ALA A 145 10.80 -8.41 -8.24
C ALA A 145 11.76 -9.34 -9.01
N LYS A 146 11.43 -10.64 -9.09
CA LYS A 146 12.23 -11.62 -9.83
C LYS A 146 12.09 -11.46 -11.35
N THR A 147 10.89 -11.14 -11.84
CA THR A 147 10.58 -11.10 -13.27
C THR A 147 10.94 -9.75 -13.89
N VAL A 148 10.50 -8.65 -13.28
CA VAL A 148 10.69 -7.28 -13.81
C VAL A 148 11.79 -6.49 -13.08
N GLY A 149 12.43 -7.09 -12.08
CA GLY A 149 13.55 -6.49 -11.36
C GLY A 149 13.13 -5.26 -10.55
N ILE A 150 13.98 -4.23 -10.50
CA ILE A 150 13.75 -3.00 -9.74
C ILE A 150 12.47 -2.27 -10.16
N LYS A 151 12.01 -2.46 -11.38
CA LYS A 151 10.74 -1.88 -11.89
C LYS A 151 9.51 -2.44 -11.18
N ALA A 152 9.63 -3.57 -10.46
CA ALA A 152 8.54 -4.12 -9.64
C ALA A 152 8.01 -3.12 -8.59
N ILE A 153 8.83 -2.16 -8.15
CA ILE A 153 8.42 -1.13 -7.18
C ILE A 153 7.44 -0.09 -7.78
N THR A 154 7.33 -0.02 -9.10
CA THR A 154 6.36 0.86 -9.77
C THR A 154 4.97 0.25 -9.86
N PHE A 155 4.82 -1.02 -9.48
CA PHE A 155 3.54 -1.72 -9.44
C PHE A 155 2.98 -1.75 -8.01
N ASN A 156 1.71 -1.42 -7.88
CA ASN A 156 0.95 -1.64 -6.66
C ASN A 156 0.24 -2.99 -6.75
N PHE A 157 0.42 -3.81 -5.71
CA PHE A 157 -0.24 -5.11 -5.58
C PHE A 157 -1.17 -5.08 -4.39
N GLU A 158 -2.40 -5.52 -4.58
CA GLU A 158 -3.37 -5.75 -3.53
C GLU A 158 -4.02 -7.11 -3.73
N THR A 159 -4.27 -7.82 -2.63
CA THR A 159 -4.93 -9.14 -2.68
C THR A 159 -6.17 -9.11 -1.83
N ILE A 160 -7.30 -9.45 -2.42
CA ILE A 160 -8.61 -9.54 -1.77
C ILE A 160 -9.20 -10.90 -2.09
N GLN A 161 -9.43 -11.73 -1.06
CA GLN A 161 -10.01 -13.07 -1.20
C GLN A 161 -9.31 -13.94 -2.27
N GLY A 162 -7.97 -13.90 -2.30
CA GLY A 162 -7.16 -14.63 -3.27
C GLY A 162 -7.06 -13.99 -4.64
N LYS A 163 -7.78 -12.93 -4.93
CA LYS A 163 -7.70 -12.18 -6.19
C LYS A 163 -6.63 -11.11 -6.11
N ILE A 164 -5.67 -11.10 -7.03
CA ILE A 164 -4.61 -10.10 -7.09
C ILE A 164 -5.04 -8.96 -8.01
N TYR A 165 -5.05 -7.75 -7.49
CA TYR A 165 -5.21 -6.50 -8.22
C TYR A 165 -3.86 -5.84 -8.41
N ILE A 166 -3.59 -5.38 -9.64
CA ILE A 166 -2.30 -4.80 -10.00
C ILE A 166 -2.55 -3.45 -10.67
N ALA A 167 -1.94 -2.40 -10.14
CA ALA A 167 -1.90 -1.09 -10.76
C ALA A 167 -0.44 -0.70 -11.04
N GLY A 168 -0.12 -0.39 -12.29
CA GLY A 168 1.23 -0.05 -12.70
C GLY A 168 1.31 0.30 -14.19
N ILE A 169 2.45 0.81 -14.60
CA ILE A 169 2.79 1.06 -16.01
C ILE A 169 4.04 0.26 -16.35
N SER A 170 4.06 -0.34 -17.52
CA SER A 170 5.22 -1.04 -18.06
C SER A 170 5.46 -0.69 -19.53
N ALA A 171 6.67 -0.28 -19.85
CA ALA A 171 7.12 -0.13 -21.23
C ALA A 171 7.54 -1.49 -21.86
N ARG A 172 7.53 -2.58 -21.09
CA ARG A 172 7.93 -3.93 -21.50
C ARG A 172 6.76 -4.90 -21.39
N PRO A 173 5.87 -4.96 -22.42
CA PRO A 173 4.72 -5.86 -22.42
C PRO A 173 5.10 -7.34 -22.24
N ASP A 174 6.23 -7.75 -22.83
CA ASP A 174 6.78 -9.09 -22.73
C ASP A 174 7.07 -9.52 -21.28
N LEU A 175 7.71 -8.66 -20.50
CA LEU A 175 7.97 -8.90 -19.06
C LEU A 175 6.69 -8.83 -18.23
N LEU A 176 5.74 -7.97 -18.61
CA LEU A 176 4.43 -7.89 -17.96
C LEU A 176 3.67 -9.21 -18.11
N ASP A 177 3.62 -9.75 -19.33
CA ASP A 177 2.95 -11.03 -19.61
C ASP A 177 3.61 -12.19 -18.83
N GLU A 178 4.94 -12.24 -18.80
CA GLU A 178 5.68 -13.23 -18.01
C GLU A 178 5.34 -13.12 -16.52
N MET A 179 5.31 -11.89 -15.98
CA MET A 179 4.93 -11.64 -14.60
C MET A 179 3.50 -12.11 -14.31
N LEU A 180 2.53 -11.77 -15.19
CA LEU A 180 1.13 -12.15 -15.03
C LEU A 180 0.94 -13.68 -15.03
N ILE A 181 1.67 -14.39 -15.89
CA ILE A 181 1.67 -15.86 -15.93
C ILE A 181 2.24 -16.42 -14.62
N ALA A 182 3.34 -15.87 -14.13
CA ALA A 182 3.96 -16.31 -12.90
C ALA A 182 3.08 -16.05 -11.67
N LEU A 183 2.36 -14.93 -11.62
CA LEU A 183 1.43 -14.58 -10.54
C LEU A 183 0.25 -15.56 -10.45
N LYS A 184 -0.29 -16.02 -11.57
CA LYS A 184 -1.37 -17.02 -11.60
C LYS A 184 -0.98 -18.36 -11.00
N ASN A 185 0.31 -18.66 -10.93
CA ASN A 185 0.82 -19.92 -10.36
C ASN A 185 1.04 -19.83 -8.82
N ILE A 186 0.79 -18.70 -8.19
CA ILE A 186 0.88 -18.57 -6.74
C ILE A 186 -0.28 -19.35 -6.11
N LYS A 187 0.06 -20.20 -5.13
CA LYS A 187 -0.95 -21.02 -4.44
C LYS A 187 -1.95 -20.12 -3.68
N GLY A 188 -3.21 -20.27 -4.02
CA GLY A 188 -4.32 -19.53 -3.39
C GLY A 188 -4.86 -18.37 -4.22
N VAL A 189 -4.22 -18.07 -5.35
CA VAL A 189 -4.72 -17.13 -6.36
C VAL A 189 -5.80 -17.78 -7.18
#